data_399dffa5ec4b529d36681ce09d3ab623
#
_entry.id   399dffa5ec4b529d36681ce09d3ab623
#
_cell.length_a   1.000
_cell.length_b   1.000
_cell.length_c   1.000
_cell.angle_alpha   90.00
_cell.angle_beta   90.00
_cell.angle_gamma   90.00
#
_symmetry.space_group_name_H-M   'P 1'
#
loop_
_entity.id
_entity.type
_entity.pdbx_description
1 polymer ?
#
loop_
_entity_poly.entity_id
_entity_poly.type
_entity_poly.pdbx_seq_one_letter_code
_entity_poly.pdbx_strand_id
1 'polypeptide(L)'
;SIYHFKIITSYTSSVELIPFGYLYETLPNNISINKEPNWFQKKFSSDNHLLIIDGYQFKSEYQKNIYNIGYKLIYIDDLIEDKMYADLVINHSNSASKNKYQGQNHTKYAIGSRYALLRASFLSLAKEKKIEKKIDEVFINFGGSDMYDLSFNYCSALSKINKIKKIYLVLGGAYNQNINSLNSEKVVVLKKINDKEMIMLFKKCELAIVPCSTVLYEALCSSMYV
;
A
#
# COMPACT_ATOMS: atom_id res chain seq x y z
N SER A 1 24.95 -5.40 10.60
CA SER A 1 24.61 -3.97 10.78
C SER A 1 23.15 -3.89 11.22
N ILE A 2 22.87 -3.18 12.30
CA ILE A 2 21.49 -2.91 12.75
C ILE A 2 21.13 -1.56 12.16
N TYR A 3 20.11 -1.54 11.30
CA TYR A 3 19.55 -0.30 10.77
C TYR A 3 18.45 0.21 11.72
N HIS A 4 18.48 1.48 12.01
CA HIS A 4 17.41 2.16 12.74
C HIS A 4 16.52 2.92 11.78
N PHE A 5 15.21 2.74 11.89
CA PHE A 5 14.23 3.43 11.08
C PHE A 5 13.63 4.60 11.83
N LYS A 6 13.49 5.72 11.15
CA LYS A 6 12.68 6.84 11.60
C LYS A 6 11.72 7.25 10.48
N ILE A 7 10.45 7.38 10.81
CA ILE A 7 9.42 7.84 9.89
C ILE A 7 9.39 9.36 9.92
N ILE A 8 9.51 9.98 8.74
CA ILE A 8 9.31 11.42 8.58
C ILE A 8 8.01 11.62 7.81
N THR A 9 7.10 12.37 8.36
CA THR A 9 5.78 12.58 7.78
C THR A 9 5.40 14.05 7.78
N SER A 10 4.44 14.45 6.95
CA SER A 10 3.93 15.83 6.94
C SER A 10 3.23 16.14 8.26
N TYR A 11 3.16 17.42 8.61
CA TYR A 11 2.50 17.88 9.83
C TYR A 11 1.02 17.48 9.91
N THR A 12 0.35 17.37 8.76
CA THR A 12 -1.08 17.05 8.66
C THR A 12 -1.36 15.57 8.50
N SER A 13 -0.33 14.72 8.43
CA SER A 13 -0.52 13.29 8.27
C SER A 13 -1.11 12.65 9.53
N SER A 14 -1.82 11.57 9.32
CA SER A 14 -2.42 10.78 10.40
C SER A 14 -1.35 10.04 11.19
N VAL A 15 -0.75 10.72 12.15
CA VAL A 15 0.33 10.19 13.00
C VAL A 15 -0.14 8.95 13.77
N GLU A 16 -1.43 8.88 14.07
CA GLU A 16 -2.07 7.70 14.68
C GLU A 16 -2.00 6.43 13.84
N LEU A 17 -1.71 6.53 12.54
CA LEU A 17 -1.50 5.37 11.66
C LEU A 17 -0.10 4.78 11.79
N ILE A 18 0.84 5.47 12.44
CA ILE A 18 2.18 4.95 12.66
C ILE A 18 2.12 3.84 13.72
N PRO A 19 2.60 2.63 13.40
CA PRO A 19 2.54 1.53 14.35
C PRO A 19 3.33 1.83 15.64
N PHE A 20 2.83 1.34 16.76
CA PHE A 20 3.50 1.48 18.04
C PHE A 20 4.94 0.94 18.01
N GLY A 21 5.87 1.68 18.59
CA GLY A 21 7.29 1.31 18.66
C GLY A 21 8.15 1.87 17.51
N TYR A 22 7.57 2.51 16.50
CA TYR A 22 8.33 3.23 15.49
C TYR A 22 8.63 4.67 15.91
N LEU A 23 9.89 5.09 15.76
CA LEU A 23 10.27 6.48 15.91
C LEU A 23 9.74 7.29 14.72
N TYR A 24 9.15 8.43 15.00
CA TYR A 24 8.71 9.33 13.94
C TYR A 24 9.04 10.79 14.29
N GLU A 25 9.01 11.61 13.25
CA GLU A 25 9.13 13.06 13.36
C GLU A 25 8.26 13.71 12.28
N THR A 26 7.64 14.83 12.62
CA THR A 26 6.86 15.62 11.67
C THR A 26 7.73 16.69 11.02
N LEU A 27 7.54 16.88 9.73
CA LEU A 27 8.08 18.05 9.04
C LEU A 27 7.53 19.34 9.66
N PRO A 28 8.29 20.44 9.58
CA PRO A 28 7.79 21.74 10.03
C PRO A 28 6.46 22.11 9.36
N ASN A 29 5.57 22.73 10.12
CA ASN A 29 4.31 23.21 9.58
C ASN A 29 4.57 24.15 8.40
N ASN A 30 3.85 23.93 7.29
CA ASN A 30 3.96 24.73 6.05
C ASN A 30 5.33 24.71 5.36
N ILE A 31 6.19 23.72 5.60
CA ILE A 31 7.38 23.58 4.78
C ILE A 31 6.93 23.22 3.34
N SER A 32 7.45 23.97 2.36
CA SER A 32 7.22 23.61 0.96
C SER A 32 8.09 22.42 0.56
N ILE A 33 7.59 21.58 -0.33
CA ILE A 33 8.28 20.38 -0.80
C ILE A 33 9.71 20.66 -1.31
N ASN A 34 9.92 21.80 -1.94
CA ASN A 34 11.24 22.22 -2.45
C ASN A 34 12.24 22.59 -1.34
N LYS A 35 11.78 22.81 -0.11
CA LYS A 35 12.61 23.11 1.06
C LYS A 35 12.89 21.89 1.92
N GLU A 36 12.16 20.80 1.75
CA GLU A 36 12.36 19.56 2.50
C GLU A 36 13.78 18.99 2.36
N PRO A 37 14.40 18.93 1.15
CA PRO A 37 15.77 18.43 1.01
C PRO A 37 16.78 19.18 1.88
N ASN A 38 16.67 20.50 1.95
CA ASN A 38 17.54 21.34 2.79
C ASN A 38 17.26 21.14 4.29
N TRP A 39 16.03 20.86 4.67
CA TRP A 39 15.68 20.52 6.04
C TRP A 39 16.30 19.17 6.44
N PHE A 40 16.24 18.15 5.57
CA PHE A 40 16.92 16.88 5.79
C PHE A 40 18.42 17.07 5.97
N GLN A 41 19.06 17.82 5.09
CA GLN A 41 20.50 18.08 5.13
C GLN A 41 20.96 18.68 6.47
N LYS A 42 20.14 19.56 7.06
CA LYS A 42 20.45 20.19 8.35
C LYS A 42 20.33 19.25 9.54
N LYS A 43 19.50 18.21 9.44
CA LYS A 43 19.15 17.31 10.54
C LYS A 43 19.85 15.96 10.49
N PHE A 44 20.09 15.47 9.30
CA PHE A 44 20.58 14.11 9.08
C PHE A 44 21.77 14.18 8.12
N SER A 45 22.91 13.62 8.50
CA SER A 45 24.06 13.53 7.59
C SER A 45 23.78 12.53 6.46
N SER A 46 24.09 12.89 5.21
CA SER A 46 23.96 12.00 4.05
C SER A 46 24.88 10.78 4.14
N ASP A 47 26.00 10.89 4.88
CA ASP A 47 26.94 9.76 5.04
C ASP A 47 26.37 8.61 5.86
N ASN A 48 25.44 8.91 6.77
CA ASN A 48 24.91 7.95 7.75
C ASN A 48 23.44 7.60 7.52
N HIS A 49 22.78 8.26 6.57
CA HIS A 49 21.35 8.08 6.35
C HIS A 49 21.05 7.75 4.90
N LEU A 50 20.20 6.77 4.72
CA LEU A 50 19.54 6.42 3.46
C LEU A 50 18.10 6.93 3.54
N LEU A 51 17.63 7.57 2.49
CA LEU A 51 16.24 8.00 2.39
C LEU A 51 15.42 7.00 1.60
N ILE A 52 14.24 6.67 2.13
CA ILE A 52 13.20 5.92 1.41
C ILE A 52 12.02 6.87 1.28
N ILE A 53 11.60 7.16 0.06
CA ILE A 53 10.49 8.06 -0.22
C ILE A 53 9.36 7.30 -0.92
N ASP A 54 8.13 7.61 -0.50
CA ASP A 54 6.89 7.06 -1.03
C ASP A 54 5.87 8.19 -1.14
N GLY A 55 5.40 8.46 -2.33
CA GLY A 55 4.40 9.50 -2.59
C GLY A 55 4.56 10.18 -3.95
N TYR A 56 3.44 10.50 -4.55
CA TYR A 56 3.34 11.07 -5.90
C TYR A 56 3.90 12.49 -6.04
N GLN A 57 4.11 13.18 -4.91
CA GLN A 57 4.70 14.53 -4.88
C GLN A 57 6.21 14.52 -5.08
N PHE A 58 6.91 13.39 -4.91
CA PHE A 58 8.36 13.28 -4.97
C PHE A 58 8.86 13.11 -6.42
N LYS A 59 8.58 14.13 -7.24
CA LYS A 59 8.91 14.17 -8.66
C LYS A 59 10.42 14.27 -8.91
N SER A 60 10.84 14.23 -10.19
CA SER A 60 12.24 14.29 -10.64
C SER A 60 13.07 15.37 -9.96
N GLU A 61 12.53 16.59 -9.81
CA GLU A 61 13.27 17.70 -9.20
C GLU A 61 13.56 17.44 -7.73
N TYR A 62 12.61 16.92 -6.98
CA TYR A 62 12.81 16.54 -5.58
C TYR A 62 13.90 15.48 -5.46
N GLN A 63 13.80 14.40 -6.23
CA GLN A 63 14.79 13.32 -6.24
C GLN A 63 16.18 13.85 -6.60
N LYS A 64 16.29 14.75 -7.61
CA LYS A 64 17.53 15.39 -8.02
C LYS A 64 18.16 16.20 -6.89
N ASN A 65 17.36 16.96 -6.15
CA ASN A 65 17.84 17.74 -5.02
C ASN A 65 18.38 16.84 -3.90
N ILE A 66 17.69 15.76 -3.56
CA ILE A 66 18.16 14.75 -2.59
C ILE A 66 19.47 14.12 -3.06
N TYR A 67 19.55 13.72 -4.33
CA TYR A 67 20.76 13.15 -4.92
C TYR A 67 21.94 14.11 -4.88
N ASN A 68 21.76 15.39 -5.23
CA ASN A 68 22.80 16.41 -5.21
C ASN A 68 23.35 16.71 -3.80
N ILE A 69 22.56 16.52 -2.77
CA ILE A 69 23.00 16.60 -1.36
C ILE A 69 23.89 15.42 -0.98
N GLY A 70 23.82 14.30 -1.74
CA GLY A 70 24.65 13.12 -1.54
C GLY A 70 23.94 11.98 -0.80
N TYR A 71 22.62 12.03 -0.61
CA TYR A 71 21.90 10.93 -0.01
C TYR A 71 21.78 9.74 -0.96
N LYS A 72 21.88 8.54 -0.39
CA LYS A 72 21.38 7.33 -1.02
C LYS A 72 19.85 7.34 -0.95
N LEU A 73 19.21 7.12 -2.09
CA LEU A 73 17.78 7.28 -2.24
C LEU A 73 17.13 6.00 -2.78
N ILE A 74 16.11 5.52 -2.07
CA ILE A 74 15.17 4.51 -2.57
C ILE A 74 13.83 5.22 -2.83
N TYR A 75 13.26 5.01 -4.01
CA TYR A 75 11.96 5.54 -4.38
C TYR A 75 10.96 4.41 -4.65
N ILE A 76 9.81 4.47 -3.99
CA ILE A 76 8.67 3.60 -4.24
C ILE A 76 7.79 4.29 -5.27
N ASP A 77 7.66 3.67 -6.45
CA ASP A 77 6.98 4.26 -7.61
C ASP A 77 5.85 3.37 -8.12
N ASP A 78 4.76 4.00 -8.55
CA ASP A 78 3.61 3.34 -9.14
C ASP A 78 3.33 3.83 -10.58
N LEU A 79 3.79 5.01 -10.95
CA LEU A 79 3.30 5.74 -12.11
C LEU A 79 4.19 5.67 -13.35
N ILE A 80 5.51 5.56 -13.18
CA ILE A 80 6.52 5.52 -14.28
C ILE A 80 6.51 6.82 -15.12
N GLU A 81 6.15 7.95 -14.52
CA GLU A 81 5.93 9.19 -15.26
C GLU A 81 7.17 10.08 -15.37
N ASP A 82 8.07 10.00 -14.39
CA ASP A 82 9.16 10.95 -14.23
C ASP A 82 10.54 10.34 -14.47
N LYS A 83 11.53 11.21 -14.72
CA LYS A 83 12.94 10.82 -14.72
C LYS A 83 13.40 10.52 -13.30
N MET A 84 14.00 9.34 -13.09
CA MET A 84 14.44 8.86 -11.78
C MET A 84 15.88 9.30 -11.48
N TYR A 85 16.08 9.81 -10.26
CA TYR A 85 17.41 10.13 -9.70
C TYR A 85 17.74 9.22 -8.50
N ALA A 86 16.84 8.33 -8.11
CA ALA A 86 17.04 7.39 -7.04
C ALA A 86 18.13 6.36 -7.37
N ASP A 87 18.84 5.86 -6.35
CA ASP A 87 19.77 4.72 -6.48
C ASP A 87 19.01 3.41 -6.72
N LEU A 88 17.82 3.27 -6.13
CA LEU A 88 16.94 2.13 -6.33
C LEU A 88 15.49 2.60 -6.49
N VAL A 89 14.83 2.13 -7.55
CA VAL A 89 13.40 2.28 -7.76
C VAL A 89 12.72 0.95 -7.52
N ILE A 90 11.69 0.95 -6.67
CA ILE A 90 10.87 -0.23 -6.39
C ILE A 90 9.49 0.00 -7.00
N ASN A 91 9.04 -0.91 -7.87
CA ASN A 91 7.68 -0.91 -8.40
C ASN A 91 7.16 -2.34 -8.50
N HIS A 92 6.15 -2.68 -7.71
CA HIS A 92 5.63 -4.03 -7.64
C HIS A 92 4.65 -4.40 -8.77
N SER A 93 4.29 -3.45 -9.64
CA SER A 93 3.38 -3.71 -10.76
C SER A 93 4.00 -4.64 -11.80
N ASN A 94 3.24 -5.65 -12.22
CA ASN A 94 3.64 -6.52 -13.34
C ASN A 94 3.58 -5.82 -14.70
N SER A 95 2.89 -4.68 -14.80
CA SER A 95 2.87 -3.86 -16.02
C SER A 95 4.10 -2.96 -16.15
N ALA A 96 4.86 -2.78 -15.07
CA ALA A 96 6.10 -2.03 -15.07
C ALA A 96 7.23 -2.83 -15.74
N SER A 97 8.11 -2.14 -16.44
CA SER A 97 9.33 -2.72 -17.00
C SER A 97 10.44 -1.67 -17.01
N LYS A 98 11.68 -2.12 -16.89
CA LYS A 98 12.85 -1.23 -16.88
C LYS A 98 12.91 -0.29 -18.09
N ASN A 99 12.47 -0.76 -19.26
CA ASN A 99 12.50 0.00 -20.50
C ASN A 99 11.56 1.22 -20.51
N LYS A 100 10.59 1.25 -19.60
CA LYS A 100 9.66 2.38 -19.45
C LYS A 100 10.24 3.50 -18.60
N TYR A 101 11.32 3.23 -17.84
CA TYR A 101 11.94 4.21 -16.96
C TYR A 101 13.05 4.99 -17.65
N GLN A 102 13.15 6.26 -17.30
CA GLN A 102 14.27 7.13 -17.60
C GLN A 102 15.05 7.38 -16.31
N GLY A 103 16.09 6.59 -16.06
CA GLY A 103 16.91 6.71 -14.85
C GLY A 103 18.32 7.20 -15.13
N GLN A 104 19.09 7.44 -14.07
CA GLN A 104 20.54 7.67 -14.16
C GLN A 104 21.25 6.33 -14.40
N ASN A 105 22.51 6.41 -14.84
CA ASN A 105 23.33 5.21 -15.09
C ASN A 105 23.49 4.30 -13.84
N HIS A 106 23.45 4.90 -12.65
CA HIS A 106 23.59 4.20 -11.38
C HIS A 106 22.25 3.64 -10.85
N THR A 107 21.11 4.08 -11.39
CA THR A 107 19.77 3.68 -10.91
C THR A 107 19.55 2.19 -11.14
N LYS A 108 19.24 1.48 -10.05
CA LYS A 108 18.82 0.07 -10.06
C LYS A 108 17.29 -0.01 -9.97
N TYR A 109 16.74 -1.12 -10.47
CA TYR A 109 15.29 -1.33 -10.52
C TYR A 109 14.91 -2.66 -9.90
N ALA A 110 14.00 -2.63 -8.96
CA ALA A 110 13.33 -3.78 -8.36
C ALA A 110 11.86 -3.78 -8.83
N ILE A 111 11.59 -4.44 -9.96
CA ILE A 111 10.32 -4.38 -10.66
C ILE A 111 9.61 -5.73 -10.65
N GLY A 112 8.30 -5.69 -10.47
CA GLY A 112 7.39 -6.83 -10.52
C GLY A 112 6.95 -7.31 -9.14
N SER A 113 5.97 -8.21 -9.13
CA SER A 113 5.27 -8.68 -7.92
C SER A 113 6.19 -9.29 -6.85
N ARG A 114 7.34 -9.85 -7.24
CA ARG A 114 8.35 -10.37 -6.28
C ARG A 114 8.90 -9.30 -5.33
N TYR A 115 8.73 -8.04 -5.66
CA TYR A 115 9.16 -6.89 -4.86
C TYR A 115 7.99 -6.17 -4.18
N ALA A 116 6.81 -6.81 -4.13
CA ALA A 116 5.68 -6.26 -3.41
C ALA A 116 6.01 -6.03 -1.93
N LEU A 117 5.75 -4.81 -1.47
CA LEU A 117 5.96 -4.42 -0.08
C LEU A 117 4.76 -4.87 0.74
N LEU A 118 4.90 -5.99 1.43
CA LEU A 118 3.83 -6.60 2.22
C LEU A 118 4.13 -6.56 3.70
N ARG A 119 3.09 -6.40 4.51
CA ARG A 119 3.21 -6.50 5.96
C ARG A 119 3.70 -7.90 6.37
N ALA A 120 4.56 -7.98 7.38
CA ALA A 120 5.19 -9.23 7.81
C ALA A 120 4.17 -10.34 8.17
N SER A 121 3.00 -9.95 8.66
CA SER A 121 1.89 -10.84 8.99
C SER A 121 1.35 -11.60 7.77
N PHE A 122 1.26 -10.95 6.60
CA PHE A 122 0.83 -11.59 5.34
C PHE A 122 1.93 -12.46 4.73
N LEU A 123 3.19 -12.06 4.85
CA LEU A 123 4.32 -12.91 4.44
C LEU A 123 4.38 -14.21 5.26
N SER A 124 3.97 -14.17 6.52
CA SER A 124 3.84 -15.36 7.36
C SER A 124 2.68 -16.23 6.89
N LEU A 125 1.54 -15.61 6.55
CA LEU A 125 0.37 -16.31 6.01
C LEU A 125 0.69 -17.09 4.71
N ALA A 126 1.53 -16.51 3.84
CA ALA A 126 1.93 -17.14 2.58
C ALA A 126 2.69 -18.48 2.77
N LYS A 127 3.24 -18.73 3.97
CA LYS A 127 3.94 -19.98 4.30
C LYS A 127 3.00 -21.09 4.80
N GLU A 128 1.76 -20.75 5.08
CA GLU A 128 0.76 -21.73 5.54
C GLU A 128 0.34 -22.64 4.38
N LYS A 129 -0.02 -23.90 4.72
CA LYS A 129 -0.47 -24.87 3.72
C LYS A 129 -1.79 -24.44 3.11
N LYS A 130 -1.85 -24.41 1.80
CA LYS A 130 -3.07 -24.12 1.04
C LYS A 130 -4.03 -25.31 1.08
N ILE A 131 -5.31 -25.03 1.30
CA ILE A 131 -6.39 -26.00 1.24
C ILE A 131 -7.39 -25.49 0.19
N GLU A 132 -7.68 -26.31 -0.81
CA GLU A 132 -8.75 -25.99 -1.76
C GLU A 132 -10.09 -25.96 -1.01
N LYS A 133 -10.82 -24.88 -1.22
CA LYS A 133 -12.14 -24.67 -0.61
C LYS A 133 -13.16 -24.33 -1.69
N LYS A 134 -14.42 -24.67 -1.39
CA LYS A 134 -15.55 -24.25 -2.19
C LYS A 134 -15.82 -22.76 -1.95
N ILE A 135 -16.06 -22.01 -3.01
CA ILE A 135 -16.35 -20.57 -2.89
C ILE A 135 -17.76 -20.39 -2.32
N ASP A 136 -17.81 -20.11 -1.03
CA ASP A 136 -19.04 -19.85 -0.25
C ASP A 136 -18.96 -18.48 0.45
N GLU A 137 -17.77 -18.01 0.80
CA GLU A 137 -17.54 -16.77 1.52
C GLU A 137 -16.63 -15.84 0.70
N VAL A 138 -17.02 -14.57 0.59
CA VAL A 138 -16.35 -13.59 -0.28
C VAL A 138 -15.90 -12.40 0.55
N PHE A 139 -14.65 -12.00 0.30
CA PHE A 139 -14.07 -10.76 0.82
C PHE A 139 -14.15 -9.67 -0.25
N ILE A 140 -14.61 -8.48 0.12
CA ILE A 140 -14.65 -7.30 -0.77
C ILE A 140 -13.96 -6.12 -0.09
N ASN A 141 -12.99 -5.50 -0.78
CA ASN A 141 -12.37 -4.24 -0.35
C ASN A 141 -11.84 -3.47 -1.56
N PHE A 142 -12.21 -2.22 -1.72
CA PHE A 142 -11.71 -1.33 -2.77
C PHE A 142 -10.86 -0.17 -2.22
N GLY A 143 -10.10 -0.43 -1.14
CA GLY A 143 -9.15 0.51 -0.57
C GLY A 143 -9.79 1.60 0.29
N GLY A 144 -9.10 2.75 0.38
CA GLY A 144 -9.42 3.79 1.36
C GLY A 144 -10.71 4.56 1.08
N SER A 145 -10.90 5.03 -0.14
CA SER A 145 -11.99 5.97 -0.50
C SER A 145 -13.06 5.38 -1.42
N ASP A 146 -12.68 4.41 -2.26
CA ASP A 146 -13.59 3.78 -3.26
C ASP A 146 -14.51 4.78 -3.98
N MET A 147 -13.92 5.72 -4.68
CA MET A 147 -14.63 6.85 -5.31
C MET A 147 -15.72 6.44 -6.33
N TYR A 148 -15.61 5.24 -6.89
CA TYR A 148 -16.55 4.71 -7.88
C TYR A 148 -17.62 3.80 -7.27
N ASP A 149 -17.65 3.67 -5.94
CA ASP A 149 -18.59 2.84 -5.19
C ASP A 149 -18.60 1.37 -5.66
N LEU A 150 -17.44 0.86 -6.04
CA LEU A 150 -17.30 -0.51 -6.51
C LEU A 150 -17.62 -1.52 -5.40
N SER A 151 -17.31 -1.19 -4.16
CA SER A 151 -17.67 -1.97 -2.98
C SER A 151 -19.15 -2.30 -2.93
N PHE A 152 -19.99 -1.27 -3.07
CA PHE A 152 -21.45 -1.43 -3.09
C PHE A 152 -21.92 -2.23 -4.30
N ASN A 153 -21.44 -1.89 -5.49
CA ASN A 153 -21.88 -2.51 -6.74
C ASN A 153 -21.60 -4.01 -6.76
N TYR A 154 -20.36 -4.42 -6.43
CA TYR A 154 -19.99 -5.84 -6.38
C TYR A 154 -20.71 -6.57 -5.25
N CYS A 155 -20.83 -5.97 -4.07
CA CYS A 155 -21.55 -6.56 -2.95
C CYS A 155 -23.03 -6.80 -3.28
N SER A 156 -23.70 -5.82 -3.89
CA SER A 156 -25.09 -5.94 -4.34
C SER A 156 -25.27 -7.03 -5.39
N ALA A 157 -24.35 -7.14 -6.36
CA ALA A 157 -24.41 -8.19 -7.38
C ALA A 157 -24.22 -9.59 -6.77
N LEU A 158 -23.20 -9.76 -5.92
CA LEU A 158 -22.87 -11.05 -5.31
C LEU A 158 -23.93 -11.51 -4.29
N SER A 159 -24.62 -10.60 -3.61
CA SER A 159 -25.67 -10.95 -2.65
C SER A 159 -26.85 -11.69 -3.28
N LYS A 160 -27.06 -11.53 -4.60
CA LYS A 160 -28.10 -12.20 -5.38
C LYS A 160 -27.72 -13.62 -5.81
N ILE A 161 -26.46 -14.01 -5.65
CA ILE A 161 -25.98 -15.34 -6.04
C ILE A 161 -26.26 -16.33 -4.91
N ASN A 162 -27.10 -17.35 -5.17
CA ASN A 162 -27.49 -18.33 -4.17
C ASN A 162 -26.32 -19.13 -3.57
N LYS A 163 -25.29 -19.39 -4.36
CA LYS A 163 -24.10 -20.14 -3.94
C LYS A 163 -23.27 -19.37 -2.89
N ILE A 164 -23.29 -18.06 -2.92
CA ILE A 164 -22.58 -17.22 -1.94
C ILE A 164 -23.40 -17.17 -0.65
N LYS A 165 -22.78 -17.61 0.43
CA LYS A 165 -23.40 -17.66 1.76
C LYS A 165 -23.11 -16.41 2.59
N LYS A 166 -21.88 -15.85 2.45
CA LYS A 166 -21.46 -14.71 3.25
C LYS A 166 -20.56 -13.79 2.43
N ILE A 167 -20.73 -12.48 2.63
CA ILE A 167 -19.92 -11.44 2.01
C ILE A 167 -19.39 -10.53 3.12
N TYR A 168 -18.08 -10.43 3.24
CA TYR A 168 -17.40 -9.52 4.16
C TYR A 168 -16.97 -8.28 3.37
N LEU A 169 -17.76 -7.22 3.52
CA LEU A 169 -17.52 -5.94 2.88
C LEU A 169 -16.69 -5.06 3.81
N VAL A 170 -15.41 -4.91 3.52
CA VAL A 170 -14.50 -4.08 4.30
C VAL A 170 -14.36 -2.71 3.64
N LEU A 171 -14.85 -1.68 4.33
CA LEU A 171 -14.82 -0.30 3.86
C LEU A 171 -13.62 0.44 4.43
N GLY A 172 -12.95 1.20 3.58
CA GLY A 172 -11.84 2.05 3.97
C GLY A 172 -12.25 3.23 4.85
N GLY A 173 -11.28 3.83 5.54
CA GLY A 173 -11.54 4.93 6.47
C GLY A 173 -12.12 6.20 5.84
N ALA A 174 -11.84 6.44 4.56
CA ALA A 174 -12.34 7.59 3.81
C ALA A 174 -13.61 7.30 2.97
N TYR A 175 -14.16 6.07 3.07
CA TYR A 175 -15.39 5.73 2.38
C TYR A 175 -16.58 6.46 3.03
N ASN A 176 -17.32 7.23 2.23
CA ASN A 176 -18.40 8.11 2.68
C ASN A 176 -19.75 7.88 1.96
N GLN A 177 -19.83 6.89 1.07
CA GLN A 177 -21.07 6.59 0.36
C GLN A 177 -22.08 5.87 1.25
N ASN A 178 -23.35 5.93 0.85
CA ASN A 178 -24.44 5.31 1.58
C ASN A 178 -24.65 3.85 1.17
N ILE A 179 -24.53 2.94 2.14
CA ILE A 179 -24.70 1.49 1.95
C ILE A 179 -26.00 0.94 2.54
N ASN A 180 -26.91 1.81 3.02
CA ASN A 180 -28.13 1.38 3.71
C ASN A 180 -29.08 0.54 2.84
N SER A 181 -28.93 0.62 1.51
CA SER A 181 -29.69 -0.19 0.56
C SER A 181 -29.15 -1.62 0.38
N LEU A 182 -28.00 -1.96 0.97
CA LEU A 182 -27.51 -3.34 1.04
C LEU A 182 -28.29 -4.14 2.09
N ASN A 183 -29.54 -4.43 1.78
CA ASN A 183 -30.42 -5.20 2.66
C ASN A 183 -30.29 -6.71 2.35
N SER A 184 -29.28 -7.36 2.88
CA SER A 184 -29.06 -8.78 2.73
C SER A 184 -28.40 -9.38 3.98
N GLU A 185 -29.02 -10.42 4.55
CA GLU A 185 -28.46 -11.15 5.70
C GLU A 185 -27.10 -11.81 5.42
N LYS A 186 -26.74 -11.92 4.14
CA LYS A 186 -25.43 -12.44 3.73
C LYS A 186 -24.31 -11.44 3.92
N VAL A 187 -24.61 -10.12 4.02
CA VAL A 187 -23.61 -9.07 4.02
C VAL A 187 -23.22 -8.68 5.45
N VAL A 188 -21.94 -8.71 5.72
CA VAL A 188 -21.30 -8.19 6.94
C VAL A 188 -20.45 -7.01 6.55
N VAL A 189 -20.84 -5.82 6.97
CA VAL A 189 -20.08 -4.59 6.73
C VAL A 189 -19.13 -4.34 7.88
N LEU A 190 -17.85 -4.15 7.55
CA LEU A 190 -16.77 -3.90 8.50
C LEU A 190 -16.06 -2.59 8.14
N LYS A 191 -15.67 -1.82 9.15
CA LYS A 191 -14.91 -0.56 8.98
C LYS A 191 -13.73 -0.56 9.94
N LYS A 192 -12.60 0.01 9.49
CA LYS A 192 -11.40 0.21 10.33
C LYS A 192 -10.89 -1.08 10.99
N ILE A 193 -10.87 -2.19 10.24
CA ILE A 193 -10.32 -3.44 10.76
C ILE A 193 -8.79 -3.39 10.84
N ASN A 194 -8.23 -4.08 11.82
CA ASN A 194 -6.79 -4.21 12.00
C ASN A 194 -6.22 -5.41 11.24
N ASP A 195 -4.88 -5.56 11.26
CA ASP A 195 -4.18 -6.64 10.54
C ASP A 195 -4.63 -8.05 10.95
N LYS A 196 -4.91 -8.27 12.24
CA LYS A 196 -5.34 -9.59 12.75
C LYS A 196 -6.73 -9.93 12.23
N GLU A 197 -7.63 -8.97 12.23
CA GLU A 197 -8.98 -9.12 11.69
C GLU A 197 -8.95 -9.36 10.17
N MET A 198 -8.10 -8.63 9.45
CA MET A 198 -7.89 -8.83 8.01
C MET A 198 -7.41 -10.25 7.72
N ILE A 199 -6.41 -10.75 8.45
CA ILE A 199 -5.89 -12.12 8.28
C ILE A 199 -6.95 -13.16 8.61
N MET A 200 -7.78 -12.95 9.64
CA MET A 200 -8.88 -13.87 9.94
C MET A 200 -9.88 -13.94 8.79
N LEU A 201 -10.22 -12.82 8.16
CA LEU A 201 -11.09 -12.80 6.98
C LEU A 201 -10.43 -13.50 5.79
N PHE A 202 -9.15 -13.28 5.57
CA PHE A 202 -8.41 -13.93 4.48
C PHE A 202 -8.29 -15.46 4.66
N LYS A 203 -8.21 -15.94 5.89
CA LYS A 203 -8.25 -17.38 6.19
C LYS A 203 -9.66 -17.99 6.02
N LYS A 204 -10.67 -17.16 6.18
CA LYS A 204 -12.07 -17.57 6.15
C LYS A 204 -12.64 -17.60 4.75
N CYS A 205 -12.38 -16.54 3.97
CA CYS A 205 -12.92 -16.37 2.63
C CYS A 205 -12.13 -17.18 1.58
N GLU A 206 -12.82 -17.57 0.53
CA GLU A 206 -12.23 -18.29 -0.61
C GLU A 206 -12.01 -17.38 -1.82
N LEU A 207 -12.77 -16.29 -1.94
CA LEU A 207 -12.70 -15.33 -3.05
C LEU A 207 -12.50 -13.92 -2.51
N ALA A 208 -11.57 -13.18 -3.10
CA ALA A 208 -11.40 -11.76 -2.87
C ALA A 208 -11.77 -10.96 -4.13
N ILE A 209 -12.53 -9.90 -3.95
CA ILE A 209 -12.79 -8.88 -4.97
C ILE A 209 -12.11 -7.59 -4.50
N VAL A 210 -10.98 -7.29 -5.12
CA VAL A 210 -10.07 -6.23 -4.69
C VAL A 210 -9.46 -5.51 -5.90
N PRO A 211 -9.01 -4.27 -5.76
CA PRO A 211 -8.32 -3.56 -6.83
C PRO A 211 -6.89 -4.10 -7.01
N CYS A 212 -6.27 -3.79 -8.14
CA CYS A 212 -4.86 -4.06 -8.41
C CYS A 212 -3.95 -3.16 -7.57
N SER A 213 -3.92 -3.38 -6.26
CA SER A 213 -3.14 -2.64 -5.27
C SER A 213 -2.48 -3.60 -4.28
N THR A 214 -1.87 -3.11 -3.21
CA THR A 214 -1.22 -3.94 -2.19
C THR A 214 -2.15 -5.03 -1.63
N VAL A 215 -3.45 -4.75 -1.46
CA VAL A 215 -4.42 -5.72 -0.94
C VAL A 215 -4.58 -6.94 -1.85
N LEU A 216 -4.37 -6.81 -3.17
CA LEU A 216 -4.34 -7.95 -4.09
C LEU A 216 -3.24 -8.95 -3.71
N TYR A 217 -2.03 -8.45 -3.51
CA TYR A 217 -0.90 -9.30 -3.14
C TYR A 217 -1.06 -9.92 -1.75
N GLU A 218 -1.65 -9.18 -0.82
CA GLU A 218 -2.02 -9.70 0.50
C GLU A 218 -3.05 -10.83 0.40
N ALA A 219 -4.07 -10.68 -0.44
CA ALA A 219 -5.07 -11.72 -0.69
C ALA A 219 -4.44 -12.97 -1.31
N LEU A 220 -3.54 -12.80 -2.27
CA LEU A 220 -2.80 -13.92 -2.87
C LEU A 220 -1.94 -14.68 -1.86
N CYS A 221 -1.46 -14.04 -0.80
CA CYS A 221 -0.74 -14.71 0.30
C CYS A 221 -1.62 -15.70 1.06
N SER A 222 -2.94 -15.50 1.07
CA SER A 222 -3.88 -16.37 1.79
C SER A 222 -4.43 -17.53 0.97
N SER A 223 -4.07 -17.63 -0.31
CA SER A 223 -4.60 -18.63 -1.24
C SER A 223 -6.06 -18.39 -1.66
N MET A 224 -6.59 -17.22 -1.45
CA MET A 224 -7.88 -16.85 -2.04
C MET A 224 -7.78 -16.80 -3.57
N TYR A 225 -8.87 -17.13 -4.23
CA TYR A 225 -9.07 -16.71 -5.62
C TYR A 225 -9.24 -15.19 -5.66
N VAL A 226 -8.71 -14.54 -6.70
CA VAL A 226 -8.76 -13.08 -6.85
C VAL A 226 -9.23 -12.73 -8.25
#